data_eebb55045bd462d708e124273f4f763f
#
_entry.id   eebb55045bd462d708e124273f4f763f
#
_cell.length_a   1.000
_cell.length_b   1.000
_cell.length_c   1.000
_cell.angle_alpha   90.00
_cell.angle_beta   90.00
_cell.angle_gamma   90.00
#
_symmetry.space_group_name_H-M   'P 1'
#
loop_
_entity.id
_entity.type
_entity.pdbx_description
1 polymer ?
#
loop_
_entity_poly.entity_id
_entity_poly.type
_entity_poly.pdbx_seq_one_letter_code
_entity_poly.pdbx_strand_id
1 'polypeptide(L)'
;MRATFNTTFFIQRTRCNSEGKAPILCRLTVNKETIHISTKQYVLPDHWDSTTYRTTAQTKEEKLINKMLDEVQGSIQRHFYDLQGAGEVISAGKIKMRLCSTDEKANMSIGKLFDLFITDYEQLVLTQNYGHESFFRYKVCKDRVMHFISMNYKTSDLPLTSIDKRFLDKLYLYLRTERGLNNNTAVKFLHRFSSVYKMARDNGWVNGDPFKLQHLHLDKVDRSYLTQTELNKVMEKEFETQRLEQVRDVFIFCCFTGLPYIDAKKLTNQHLKVWSDGSLWLTLHRQKTKVPVNVKLLPIALEILDKYKDSIASRGGKLLPVLSNQKCNEYLKEMAAVCGINKDITFHSARHTFATTVTLENGVPIESVSKMLGHTNVKTTQLYARITDTKVSNDRDVLQENLQGVFDKPLMPSIKARKKVAQAKEIAQLAQQLGVAL
;
A
#
# COMPACT_ATOMS: atom_id res chain seq x y z
N MET A 1 -34.36 14.21 35.12
CA MET A 1 -34.74 15.63 35.00
C MET A 1 -34.86 15.99 33.53
N ARG A 2 -35.89 16.75 33.15
CA ARG A 2 -36.03 17.27 31.79
C ARG A 2 -34.95 18.34 31.58
N ALA A 3 -34.10 18.17 30.55
CA ALA A 3 -33.08 19.17 30.23
C ALA A 3 -33.75 20.49 29.83
N THR A 4 -33.27 21.60 30.39
CA THR A 4 -33.74 22.94 30.01
C THR A 4 -32.83 23.49 28.92
N PHE A 5 -33.44 24.13 27.92
CA PHE A 5 -32.75 24.63 26.73
C PHE A 5 -33.30 26.03 26.37
N ASN A 6 -32.43 26.99 26.18
CA ASN A 6 -32.79 28.33 25.70
C ASN A 6 -31.70 28.90 24.75
N THR A 7 -32.14 29.57 23.71
CA THR A 7 -31.29 30.21 22.71
C THR A 7 -31.72 31.66 22.50
N THR A 8 -30.82 32.62 22.69
CA THR A 8 -31.06 34.04 22.43
C THR A 8 -29.90 34.64 21.64
N PHE A 9 -30.17 35.64 20.83
CA PHE A 9 -29.13 36.38 20.11
C PHE A 9 -28.92 37.74 20.74
N PHE A 10 -27.70 38.28 20.66
CA PHE A 10 -27.36 39.61 21.12
C PHE A 10 -26.17 40.16 20.36
N ILE A 11 -26.03 41.48 20.35
CA ILE A 11 -24.88 42.15 19.70
C ILE A 11 -23.85 42.59 20.77
N GLN A 12 -22.57 42.54 20.41
CA GLN A 12 -21.49 43.03 21.28
C GLN A 12 -21.07 44.42 20.81
N ARG A 13 -21.74 45.46 21.33
CA ARG A 13 -21.55 46.86 20.92
C ARG A 13 -20.12 47.38 21.12
N THR A 14 -19.35 46.77 22.03
CA THR A 14 -17.95 47.15 22.32
C THR A 14 -16.94 46.64 21.28
N ARG A 15 -17.36 45.80 20.32
CA ARG A 15 -16.48 45.18 19.32
C ARG A 15 -16.99 45.41 17.90
N CYS A 16 -17.25 46.69 17.55
CA CYS A 16 -17.60 47.01 16.16
C CYS A 16 -16.40 46.87 15.24
N ASN A 17 -16.67 46.43 14.00
CA ASN A 17 -15.68 46.38 12.91
C ASN A 17 -15.39 47.79 12.37
N SER A 18 -14.51 47.92 11.36
CA SER A 18 -14.16 49.18 10.72
C SER A 18 -15.36 49.91 10.06
N GLU A 19 -16.45 49.17 9.80
CA GLU A 19 -17.70 49.74 9.23
C GLU A 19 -18.72 50.15 10.32
N GLY A 20 -18.35 50.10 11.59
CA GLY A 20 -19.24 50.40 12.72
C GLY A 20 -20.27 49.31 13.03
N LYS A 21 -20.21 48.15 12.39
CA LYS A 21 -21.14 47.02 12.60
C LYS A 21 -20.67 46.18 13.80
N ALA A 22 -21.57 45.87 14.75
CA ALA A 22 -21.33 45.00 15.90
C ALA A 22 -21.54 43.52 15.54
N PRO A 23 -20.72 42.58 16.05
CA PRO A 23 -20.91 41.14 15.82
C PRO A 23 -22.15 40.66 16.59
N ILE A 24 -22.90 39.76 15.94
CA ILE A 24 -24.04 39.04 16.53
C ILE A 24 -23.56 37.74 17.14
N LEU A 25 -23.86 37.54 18.42
CA LEU A 25 -23.54 36.30 19.14
C LEU A 25 -24.84 35.60 19.54
N CYS A 26 -24.77 34.27 19.53
CA CYS A 26 -25.81 33.40 20.06
C CYS A 26 -25.43 33.02 21.52
N ARG A 27 -26.35 33.27 22.46
CA ARG A 27 -26.26 32.78 23.85
C ARG A 27 -27.06 31.47 23.93
N LEU A 28 -26.36 30.37 24.14
CA LEU A 28 -26.94 29.05 24.34
C LEU A 28 -26.86 28.66 25.80
N THR A 29 -28.02 28.42 26.44
CA THR A 29 -28.11 27.97 27.84
C THR A 29 -28.71 26.58 27.87
N VAL A 30 -28.01 25.61 28.46
CA VAL A 30 -28.47 24.23 28.65
C VAL A 30 -28.20 23.83 30.10
N ASN A 31 -29.23 23.40 30.84
CA ASN A 31 -29.08 22.98 32.25
C ASN A 31 -28.31 23.97 33.12
N LYS A 32 -28.57 25.27 32.97
CA LYS A 32 -27.91 26.40 33.66
C LYS A 32 -26.45 26.69 33.16
N GLU A 33 -25.87 25.87 32.33
CA GLU A 33 -24.60 26.16 31.66
C GLU A 33 -24.86 27.08 30.46
N THR A 34 -24.16 28.23 30.42
CA THR A 34 -24.29 29.20 29.33
C THR A 34 -23.00 29.37 28.57
N ILE A 35 -23.08 29.28 27.24
CA ILE A 35 -21.95 29.56 26.35
C ILE A 35 -22.35 30.56 25.27
N HIS A 36 -21.35 31.19 24.67
CA HIS A 36 -21.53 32.10 23.53
C HIS A 36 -20.96 31.49 22.28
N ILE A 37 -21.72 31.59 21.18
CA ILE A 37 -21.37 31.10 19.86
C ILE A 37 -21.39 32.28 18.89
N SER A 38 -20.31 32.46 18.13
CA SER A 38 -20.28 33.51 17.11
C SER A 38 -21.15 33.06 15.90
N THR A 39 -22.04 33.97 15.47
CA THR A 39 -22.83 33.74 14.25
C THR A 39 -22.07 34.14 12.99
N LYS A 40 -20.90 34.80 13.11
CA LYS A 40 -20.12 35.42 12.04
C LYS A 40 -20.91 36.47 11.23
N GLN A 41 -22.03 36.97 11.81
CA GLN A 41 -22.84 38.05 11.23
C GLN A 41 -22.58 39.34 12.01
N TYR A 42 -22.74 40.47 11.31
CA TYR A 42 -22.54 41.80 11.84
C TYR A 42 -23.73 42.70 11.50
N VAL A 43 -24.10 43.60 12.36
CA VAL A 43 -25.22 44.53 12.16
C VAL A 43 -24.87 45.90 12.77
N LEU A 44 -25.42 46.99 12.17
CA LEU A 44 -25.34 48.31 12.82
C LEU A 44 -26.09 48.28 14.16
N PRO A 45 -25.51 48.82 15.25
CA PRO A 45 -26.12 48.77 16.59
C PRO A 45 -27.54 49.34 16.63
N ASP A 46 -27.84 50.34 15.83
CA ASP A 46 -29.15 51.01 15.75
C ASP A 46 -30.20 50.19 14.98
N HIS A 47 -29.76 49.24 14.21
CA HIS A 47 -30.62 48.32 13.46
C HIS A 47 -30.84 46.98 14.21
N TRP A 48 -30.51 46.90 15.48
CA TRP A 48 -30.73 45.74 16.31
C TRP A 48 -31.87 45.92 17.29
N ASP A 49 -32.88 45.08 17.22
CA ASP A 49 -33.99 45.07 18.16
C ASP A 49 -33.69 44.05 19.29
N SER A 50 -33.52 44.57 20.50
CA SER A 50 -33.24 43.76 21.69
C SER A 50 -34.47 43.04 22.23
N THR A 51 -35.69 43.33 21.79
CA THR A 51 -36.93 42.70 22.22
C THR A 51 -37.20 41.44 21.41
N THR A 52 -36.97 41.49 20.09
CA THR A 52 -37.12 40.35 19.19
C THR A 52 -35.83 39.52 19.03
N TYR A 53 -34.68 40.07 19.50
CA TYR A 53 -33.35 39.46 19.26
C TYR A 53 -33.03 39.28 17.79
N ARG A 54 -33.44 40.22 16.92
CA ARG A 54 -33.27 40.21 15.49
C ARG A 54 -32.86 41.60 14.98
N THR A 55 -32.46 41.66 13.71
CA THR A 55 -32.31 42.95 13.01
C THR A 55 -33.67 43.52 12.68
N THR A 56 -33.75 44.88 12.55
CA THR A 56 -35.00 45.57 12.16
C THR A 56 -35.48 45.26 10.73
N ALA A 57 -34.70 44.48 9.98
CA ALA A 57 -35.01 43.98 8.60
C ALA A 57 -35.32 45.08 7.57
N GLN A 58 -34.74 46.27 7.74
CA GLN A 58 -34.94 47.40 6.82
C GLN A 58 -34.29 47.17 5.47
N THR A 59 -33.17 46.47 5.43
CA THR A 59 -32.42 46.14 4.18
C THR A 59 -32.54 44.69 3.78
N LYS A 60 -32.22 44.37 2.50
CA LYS A 60 -32.15 43.00 2.01
C LYS A 60 -31.09 42.18 2.78
N GLU A 61 -29.97 42.82 3.13
CA GLU A 61 -28.90 42.19 3.89
C GLU A 61 -29.40 41.78 5.27
N GLU A 62 -30.12 42.65 6.00
CA GLU A 62 -30.67 42.40 7.33
C GLU A 62 -31.72 41.28 7.33
N LYS A 63 -32.55 41.22 6.29
CA LYS A 63 -33.50 40.11 6.09
C LYS A 63 -32.78 38.77 5.93
N LEU A 64 -31.65 38.78 5.19
CA LEU A 64 -30.80 37.58 5.04
C LEU A 64 -30.12 37.20 6.37
N ILE A 65 -29.64 38.19 7.15
CA ILE A 65 -29.09 37.97 8.49
C ILE A 65 -30.13 37.28 9.37
N ASN A 66 -31.37 37.81 9.44
CA ASN A 66 -32.43 37.21 10.24
C ASN A 66 -32.70 35.73 9.84
N LYS A 67 -32.75 35.45 8.52
CA LYS A 67 -32.89 34.06 8.02
C LYS A 67 -31.71 33.17 8.48
N MET A 68 -30.47 33.66 8.43
CA MET A 68 -29.30 32.91 8.94
C MET A 68 -29.36 32.69 10.44
N LEU A 69 -29.86 33.65 11.23
CA LEU A 69 -30.06 33.47 12.66
C LEU A 69 -31.11 32.38 12.95
N ASP A 70 -32.19 32.32 12.16
CA ASP A 70 -33.23 31.28 12.27
C ASP A 70 -32.65 29.90 11.90
N GLU A 71 -31.79 29.80 10.89
CA GLU A 71 -31.10 28.56 10.52
C GLU A 71 -30.15 28.08 11.64
N VAL A 72 -29.39 28.98 12.27
CA VAL A 72 -28.54 28.67 13.43
C VAL A 72 -29.39 28.18 14.59
N GLN A 73 -30.48 28.86 14.92
CA GLN A 73 -31.40 28.47 15.99
C GLN A 73 -32.00 27.07 15.70
N GLY A 74 -32.49 26.82 14.51
CA GLY A 74 -33.01 25.53 14.08
C GLY A 74 -31.99 24.40 14.14
N SER A 75 -30.72 24.69 13.81
CA SER A 75 -29.62 23.73 13.89
C SER A 75 -29.27 23.36 15.33
N ILE A 76 -29.21 24.36 16.22
CA ILE A 76 -29.00 24.14 17.64
C ILE A 76 -30.13 23.29 18.23
N GLN A 77 -31.37 23.58 17.84
CA GLN A 77 -32.56 22.86 18.30
C GLN A 77 -32.54 21.38 17.83
N ARG A 78 -32.18 21.14 16.59
CA ARG A 78 -32.00 19.77 16.07
C ARG A 78 -30.96 19.00 16.86
N HIS A 79 -29.79 19.56 17.06
CA HIS A 79 -28.72 18.90 17.84
C HIS A 79 -29.11 18.63 19.29
N PHE A 80 -29.91 19.50 19.90
CA PHE A 80 -30.46 19.26 21.24
C PHE A 80 -31.38 18.04 21.25
N TYR A 81 -32.33 17.93 20.32
CA TYR A 81 -33.24 16.81 20.24
C TYR A 81 -32.56 15.51 19.82
N ASP A 82 -31.56 15.57 18.97
CA ASP A 82 -30.75 14.40 18.57
C ASP A 82 -30.00 13.81 19.78
N LEU A 83 -29.39 14.68 20.60
CA LEU A 83 -28.75 14.24 21.85
C LEU A 83 -29.75 13.67 22.85
N GLN A 84 -30.92 14.28 22.96
CA GLN A 84 -31.99 13.80 23.83
C GLN A 84 -32.52 12.43 23.39
N GLY A 85 -32.76 12.24 22.09
CA GLY A 85 -33.21 10.98 21.50
C GLY A 85 -32.20 9.85 21.63
N ALA A 86 -30.89 10.19 21.60
CA ALA A 86 -29.80 9.24 21.79
C ALA A 86 -29.54 8.86 23.26
N GLY A 87 -30.24 9.50 24.22
CA GLY A 87 -30.02 9.27 25.66
C GLY A 87 -28.66 9.80 26.17
N GLU A 88 -27.99 10.66 25.39
CA GLU A 88 -26.70 11.23 25.78
C GLU A 88 -26.84 12.36 26.79
N VAL A 89 -25.79 12.58 27.62
CA VAL A 89 -25.72 13.75 28.48
C VAL A 89 -25.68 15.03 27.63
N ILE A 90 -26.69 15.88 27.78
CA ILE A 90 -26.84 17.12 27.02
C ILE A 90 -26.11 18.24 27.77
N SER A 91 -25.13 18.87 27.13
CA SER A 91 -24.45 20.09 27.63
C SER A 91 -24.33 21.13 26.50
N ALA A 92 -24.22 22.41 26.89
CA ALA A 92 -24.03 23.51 25.94
C ALA A 92 -22.75 23.30 25.08
N GLY A 93 -21.68 22.80 25.72
CA GLY A 93 -20.42 22.48 25.06
C GLY A 93 -20.56 21.43 23.96
N LYS A 94 -21.32 20.33 24.20
CA LYS A 94 -21.57 19.29 23.19
C LYS A 94 -22.36 19.81 21.97
N ILE A 95 -23.38 20.65 22.22
CA ILE A 95 -24.17 21.27 21.13
C ILE A 95 -23.27 22.19 20.30
N LYS A 96 -22.44 23.04 20.93
CA LYS A 96 -21.47 23.90 20.26
C LYS A 96 -20.51 23.08 19.41
N MET A 97 -19.97 21.98 19.95
CA MET A 97 -19.06 21.10 19.22
C MET A 97 -19.73 20.49 17.98
N ARG A 98 -20.98 20.00 18.10
CA ARG A 98 -21.74 19.48 16.95
C ARG A 98 -22.06 20.57 15.92
N LEU A 99 -22.39 21.78 16.37
CA LEU A 99 -22.65 22.91 15.47
C LEU A 99 -21.37 23.30 14.69
N CYS A 100 -20.23 23.40 15.38
CA CYS A 100 -18.94 23.69 14.75
C CYS A 100 -18.50 22.57 13.78
N SER A 101 -18.71 21.32 14.16
CA SER A 101 -18.39 20.17 13.26
C SER A 101 -19.31 20.13 12.03
N THR A 102 -20.55 20.63 12.14
CA THR A 102 -21.45 20.76 10.99
C THR A 102 -20.98 21.89 10.05
N ASP A 103 -20.48 22.99 10.58
CA ASP A 103 -19.86 24.07 9.81
C ASP A 103 -18.57 23.62 9.12
N GLU A 104 -17.71 22.89 9.82
CA GLU A 104 -16.50 22.29 9.22
C GLU A 104 -16.84 21.30 8.12
N LYS A 105 -17.84 20.45 8.35
CA LYS A 105 -18.32 19.49 7.35
C LYS A 105 -18.84 20.19 6.09
N ALA A 106 -19.62 21.26 6.25
CA ALA A 106 -20.18 22.04 5.12
C ALA A 106 -19.09 22.78 4.32
N ASN A 107 -17.99 23.17 4.99
CA ASN A 107 -16.89 23.93 4.40
C ASN A 107 -15.71 23.10 3.93
N MET A 108 -15.75 21.76 4.13
CA MET A 108 -14.65 20.87 3.76
C MET A 108 -14.70 20.56 2.26
N SER A 109 -13.62 20.87 1.57
CA SER A 109 -13.42 20.58 0.15
C SER A 109 -12.34 19.52 -0.07
N ILE A 110 -12.25 19.02 -1.29
CA ILE A 110 -11.27 17.99 -1.67
C ILE A 110 -9.84 18.52 -1.50
N GLY A 111 -9.57 19.75 -1.92
CA GLY A 111 -8.26 20.37 -1.77
C GLY A 111 -7.86 20.55 -0.30
N LYS A 112 -8.77 21.07 0.53
CA LYS A 112 -8.54 21.22 1.97
C LYS A 112 -8.29 19.89 2.67
N LEU A 113 -9.03 18.85 2.31
CA LEU A 113 -8.81 17.50 2.84
C LEU A 113 -7.41 16.99 2.51
N PHE A 114 -6.95 17.16 1.28
CA PHE A 114 -5.60 16.80 0.90
C PHE A 114 -4.55 17.62 1.66
N ASP A 115 -4.77 18.91 1.88
CA ASP A 115 -3.83 19.77 2.62
C ASP A 115 -3.68 19.32 4.05
N LEU A 116 -4.78 19.05 4.74
CA LEU A 116 -4.76 18.50 6.10
C LEU A 116 -4.02 17.17 6.16
N PHE A 117 -4.39 16.24 5.27
CA PHE A 117 -3.75 14.91 5.22
C PHE A 117 -2.25 15.02 4.95
N ILE A 118 -1.83 15.87 4.01
CA ILE A 118 -0.42 16.06 3.66
C ILE A 118 0.34 16.69 4.83
N THR A 119 -0.25 17.65 5.53
CA THR A 119 0.35 18.29 6.72
C THR A 119 0.56 17.28 7.85
N ASP A 120 -0.45 16.47 8.17
CA ASP A 120 -0.35 15.42 9.19
C ASP A 120 0.69 14.36 8.79
N TYR A 121 0.69 13.97 7.51
CA TYR A 121 1.65 12.99 7.00
C TYR A 121 3.10 13.51 7.03
N GLU A 122 3.31 14.82 6.81
CA GLU A 122 4.61 15.47 6.89
C GLU A 122 5.19 15.38 8.31
N GLN A 123 4.36 15.60 9.32
CA GLN A 123 4.76 15.42 10.72
C GLN A 123 5.19 13.97 11.01
N LEU A 124 4.47 12.99 10.47
CA LEU A 124 4.82 11.58 10.59
C LEU A 124 6.15 11.23 9.89
N VAL A 125 6.46 11.87 8.76
CA VAL A 125 7.74 11.72 8.07
C VAL A 125 8.89 12.28 8.90
N LEU A 126 8.69 13.42 9.55
CA LEU A 126 9.68 14.04 10.44
C LEU A 126 10.03 13.13 11.63
N THR A 127 9.09 12.34 12.13
CA THR A 127 9.32 11.33 13.18
C THR A 127 10.02 10.07 12.68
N GLN A 128 10.42 10.00 11.41
CA GLN A 128 11.08 8.88 10.72
C GLN A 128 10.26 7.58 10.64
N ASN A 129 8.97 7.61 10.96
CA ASN A 129 8.08 6.44 10.88
C ASN A 129 7.59 6.18 9.45
N TYR A 130 7.65 7.19 8.56
CA TYR A 130 7.16 7.11 7.19
C TYR A 130 8.19 7.57 6.18
N GLY A 131 8.19 6.97 4.99
CA GLY A 131 9.17 7.28 3.94
C GLY A 131 8.80 8.52 3.12
N HIS A 132 9.76 9.39 2.84
CA HIS A 132 9.63 10.56 1.96
C HIS A 132 8.99 10.25 0.59
N GLU A 133 9.31 9.09 0.01
CA GLU A 133 8.72 8.64 -1.25
C GLU A 133 7.19 8.52 -1.19
N SER A 134 6.65 8.02 -0.07
CA SER A 134 5.19 7.90 0.11
C SER A 134 4.54 9.28 0.24
N PHE A 135 5.17 10.19 0.98
CA PHE A 135 4.75 11.58 1.10
C PHE A 135 4.67 12.28 -0.26
N PHE A 136 5.74 12.20 -1.05
CA PHE A 136 5.75 12.79 -2.39
C PHE A 136 4.62 12.26 -3.28
N ARG A 137 4.32 10.96 -3.18
CA ARG A 137 3.22 10.33 -3.93
C ARG A 137 1.84 10.86 -3.55
N TYR A 138 1.62 11.29 -2.32
CA TYR A 138 0.37 11.95 -1.93
C TYR A 138 0.28 13.38 -2.48
N LYS A 139 1.39 14.14 -2.51
CA LYS A 139 1.44 15.44 -3.18
C LYS A 139 1.08 15.31 -4.67
N VAL A 140 1.72 14.39 -5.38
CA VAL A 140 1.38 14.09 -6.79
C VAL A 140 -0.08 13.64 -6.93
N CYS A 141 -0.64 12.93 -5.93
CA CYS A 141 -2.03 12.54 -5.95
C CYS A 141 -2.96 13.77 -5.87
N LYS A 142 -2.70 14.69 -4.96
CA LYS A 142 -3.41 15.95 -4.86
C LYS A 142 -3.38 16.70 -6.19
N ASP A 143 -2.18 16.96 -6.72
CA ASP A 143 -2.01 17.74 -7.94
C ASP A 143 -2.82 17.19 -9.11
N ARG A 144 -2.85 15.87 -9.27
CA ARG A 144 -3.60 15.23 -10.36
C ARG A 144 -5.11 15.29 -10.14
N VAL A 145 -5.60 15.13 -8.90
CA VAL A 145 -7.02 15.26 -8.57
C VAL A 145 -7.48 16.71 -8.79
N MET A 146 -6.69 17.69 -8.33
CA MET A 146 -7.03 19.12 -8.53
C MET A 146 -7.01 19.49 -10.01
N HIS A 147 -6.04 18.99 -10.79
CA HIS A 147 -6.01 19.20 -12.22
C HIS A 147 -7.23 18.56 -12.93
N PHE A 148 -7.62 17.34 -12.53
CA PHE A 148 -8.83 16.71 -13.04
C PHE A 148 -10.08 17.55 -12.73
N ILE A 149 -10.20 18.08 -11.51
CA ILE A 149 -11.32 18.97 -11.12
C ILE A 149 -11.35 20.21 -12.00
N SER A 150 -10.21 20.87 -12.16
CA SER A 150 -10.10 22.08 -13.00
C SER A 150 -10.53 21.81 -14.44
N MET A 151 -10.08 20.72 -15.04
CA MET A 151 -10.39 20.37 -16.43
C MET A 151 -11.85 19.94 -16.64
N ASN A 152 -12.40 19.11 -15.75
CA ASN A 152 -13.72 18.49 -15.97
C ASN A 152 -14.87 19.25 -15.35
N TYR A 153 -14.62 20.06 -14.31
CA TYR A 153 -15.65 20.81 -13.59
C TYR A 153 -15.48 22.33 -13.70
N LYS A 154 -14.39 22.81 -14.32
CA LYS A 154 -14.08 24.24 -14.52
C LYS A 154 -14.10 25.06 -13.23
N THR A 155 -13.67 24.44 -12.12
CA THR A 155 -13.55 25.06 -10.79
C THR A 155 -12.21 24.69 -10.17
N SER A 156 -11.76 25.51 -9.23
CA SER A 156 -10.48 25.25 -8.52
C SER A 156 -10.59 24.14 -7.48
N ASP A 157 -11.81 23.87 -6.94
CA ASP A 157 -12.04 22.85 -5.91
C ASP A 157 -13.51 22.43 -5.89
N LEU A 158 -13.80 21.31 -5.21
CA LEU A 158 -15.16 20.78 -5.04
C LEU A 158 -15.41 20.38 -3.58
N PRO A 159 -16.67 20.46 -3.09
CA PRO A 159 -17.03 19.95 -1.78
C PRO A 159 -16.87 18.42 -1.73
N LEU A 160 -16.58 17.85 -0.54
CA LEU A 160 -16.40 16.39 -0.38
C LEU A 160 -17.61 15.58 -0.79
N THR A 161 -18.82 16.15 -0.72
CA THR A 161 -20.07 15.52 -1.14
C THR A 161 -20.13 15.24 -2.65
N SER A 162 -19.26 15.86 -3.43
CA SER A 162 -19.14 15.62 -4.89
C SER A 162 -18.42 14.32 -5.23
N ILE A 163 -17.79 13.65 -4.23
CA ILE A 163 -17.08 12.40 -4.45
C ILE A 163 -18.09 11.26 -4.37
N ASP A 164 -18.64 10.93 -5.51
CA ASP A 164 -19.50 9.77 -5.72
C ASP A 164 -18.82 8.74 -6.65
N LYS A 165 -19.50 7.63 -6.93
CA LYS A 165 -19.00 6.62 -7.87
C LYS A 165 -18.70 7.22 -9.25
N ARG A 166 -19.56 8.10 -9.76
CA ARG A 166 -19.40 8.72 -11.08
C ARG A 166 -18.18 9.64 -11.16
N PHE A 167 -17.90 10.37 -10.07
CA PHE A 167 -16.68 11.16 -9.95
C PHE A 167 -15.44 10.27 -10.05
N LEU A 168 -15.43 9.15 -9.33
CA LEU A 168 -14.30 8.21 -9.33
C LEU A 168 -14.13 7.51 -10.68
N ASP A 169 -15.21 7.13 -11.35
CA ASP A 169 -15.18 6.55 -12.70
C ASP A 169 -14.57 7.53 -13.71
N LYS A 170 -14.98 8.81 -13.67
CA LYS A 170 -14.43 9.87 -14.52
C LYS A 170 -12.96 10.14 -14.21
N LEU A 171 -12.58 10.17 -12.93
CA LEU A 171 -11.18 10.33 -12.52
C LEU A 171 -10.33 9.16 -13.02
N TYR A 172 -10.81 7.91 -12.89
CA TYR A 172 -10.11 6.76 -13.43
C TYR A 172 -9.92 6.86 -14.95
N LEU A 173 -10.99 7.20 -15.69
CA LEU A 173 -10.91 7.39 -17.13
C LEU A 173 -9.89 8.48 -17.52
N TYR A 174 -9.95 9.64 -16.87
CA TYR A 174 -8.97 10.72 -17.05
C TYR A 174 -7.53 10.24 -16.82
N LEU A 175 -7.28 9.47 -15.76
CA LEU A 175 -5.95 8.93 -15.49
C LEU A 175 -5.48 7.97 -16.59
N ARG A 176 -6.39 7.20 -17.19
CA ARG A 176 -6.10 6.25 -18.27
C ARG A 176 -5.88 6.92 -19.61
N THR A 177 -6.77 7.84 -19.99
CA THR A 177 -6.79 8.46 -21.33
C THR A 177 -5.89 9.69 -21.41
N GLU A 178 -6.19 10.72 -20.62
CA GLU A 178 -5.50 12.01 -20.70
C GLU A 178 -4.08 11.97 -20.12
N ARG A 179 -3.87 11.14 -19.08
CA ARG A 179 -2.55 11.00 -18.42
C ARG A 179 -1.77 9.79 -18.89
N GLY A 180 -2.34 8.93 -19.74
CA GLY A 180 -1.69 7.77 -20.33
C GLY A 180 -1.20 6.72 -19.31
N LEU A 181 -1.78 6.69 -18.10
CA LEU A 181 -1.33 5.76 -17.07
C LEU A 181 -1.82 4.34 -17.34
N ASN A 182 -0.98 3.34 -17.09
CA ASN A 182 -1.43 1.94 -17.11
C ASN A 182 -2.42 1.67 -15.96
N ASN A 183 -3.22 0.59 -16.09
CA ASN A 183 -4.25 0.22 -15.11
C ASN A 183 -3.70 0.20 -13.67
N ASN A 184 -2.61 -0.53 -13.44
CA ASN A 184 -2.04 -0.69 -12.10
C ASN A 184 -1.63 0.63 -11.44
N THR A 185 -1.14 1.58 -12.25
CA THR A 185 -0.77 2.91 -11.76
C THR A 185 -2.01 3.73 -11.43
N ALA A 186 -3.04 3.70 -12.28
CA ALA A 186 -4.31 4.39 -12.05
C ALA A 186 -5.04 3.84 -10.79
N VAL A 187 -5.11 2.52 -10.66
CA VAL A 187 -5.70 1.87 -9.47
C VAL A 187 -4.96 2.26 -8.19
N LYS A 188 -3.62 2.20 -8.19
CA LYS A 188 -2.82 2.64 -7.02
C LYS A 188 -3.01 4.12 -6.70
N PHE A 189 -3.35 4.91 -7.70
CA PHE A 189 -3.67 6.32 -7.53
C PHE A 189 -4.98 6.49 -6.77
N LEU A 190 -6.04 5.78 -7.19
CA LEU A 190 -7.33 5.77 -6.52
C LEU A 190 -7.23 5.20 -5.09
N HIS A 191 -6.41 4.18 -4.86
CA HIS A 191 -6.15 3.68 -3.49
C HIS A 191 -5.52 4.75 -2.58
N ARG A 192 -4.61 5.60 -3.10
CA ARG A 192 -4.07 6.72 -2.31
C ARG A 192 -5.15 7.76 -2.01
N PHE A 193 -5.97 8.09 -3.00
CA PHE A 193 -7.10 8.99 -2.79
C PHE A 193 -8.10 8.43 -1.78
N SER A 194 -8.40 7.13 -1.85
CA SER A 194 -9.22 6.43 -0.84
C SER A 194 -8.63 6.56 0.57
N SER A 195 -7.29 6.49 0.71
CA SER A 195 -6.64 6.68 2.01
C SER A 195 -6.82 8.10 2.57
N VAL A 196 -6.79 9.12 1.69
CA VAL A 196 -7.08 10.51 2.06
C VAL A 196 -8.56 10.67 2.42
N TYR A 197 -9.47 10.09 1.61
CA TYR A 197 -10.91 10.13 1.87
C TYR A 197 -11.31 9.43 3.17
N LYS A 198 -10.56 8.38 3.56
CA LYS A 198 -10.76 7.72 4.85
C LYS A 198 -10.65 8.69 6.01
N MET A 199 -9.72 9.65 5.98
CA MET A 199 -9.62 10.70 7.00
C MET A 199 -10.92 11.51 7.12
N ALA A 200 -11.54 11.88 5.99
CA ALA A 200 -12.82 12.60 6.01
C ALA A 200 -13.95 11.77 6.63
N ARG A 201 -13.98 10.47 6.35
CA ARG A 201 -14.96 9.56 6.92
C ARG A 201 -14.75 9.35 8.42
N ASP A 202 -13.51 9.11 8.84
CA ASP A 202 -13.15 8.88 10.24
C ASP A 202 -13.44 10.13 11.11
N ASN A 203 -13.37 11.34 10.52
CA ASN A 203 -13.78 12.60 11.17
C ASN A 203 -15.29 12.92 11.01
N GLY A 204 -16.08 12.05 10.36
CA GLY A 204 -17.52 12.27 10.20
C GLY A 204 -17.91 13.39 9.22
N TRP A 205 -16.97 13.87 8.40
CA TRP A 205 -17.25 14.93 7.41
C TRP A 205 -18.03 14.41 6.20
N VAL A 206 -17.98 13.12 5.95
CA VAL A 206 -18.73 12.43 4.90
C VAL A 206 -19.42 11.19 5.42
N ASN A 207 -20.52 10.79 4.77
CA ASN A 207 -21.22 9.56 5.04
C ASN A 207 -20.97 8.57 3.90
N GLY A 208 -20.68 7.31 4.24
CA GLY A 208 -20.44 6.24 3.26
C GLY A 208 -19.02 6.24 2.69
N ASP A 209 -18.78 5.33 1.76
CA ASP A 209 -17.47 5.12 1.12
C ASP A 209 -17.68 4.79 -0.36
N PRO A 210 -17.60 5.79 -1.25
CA PRO A 210 -17.78 5.59 -2.69
C PRO A 210 -16.70 4.71 -3.31
N PHE A 211 -15.52 4.59 -2.68
CA PHE A 211 -14.44 3.73 -3.17
C PHE A 211 -14.76 2.23 -3.05
N LYS A 212 -15.63 1.83 -2.11
CA LYS A 212 -16.11 0.45 -2.02
C LYS A 212 -16.95 -0.01 -3.21
N LEU A 213 -17.56 0.95 -3.91
CA LEU A 213 -18.34 0.69 -5.12
C LEU A 213 -17.46 0.54 -6.37
N GLN A 214 -16.17 0.79 -6.25
CA GLN A 214 -15.17 0.66 -7.31
C GLN A 214 -14.60 -0.77 -7.31
N HIS A 215 -14.88 -1.52 -8.36
CA HIS A 215 -14.26 -2.84 -8.59
C HIS A 215 -12.88 -2.65 -9.26
N LEU A 216 -11.92 -2.14 -8.48
CA LEU A 216 -10.57 -1.89 -8.97
C LEU A 216 -9.72 -3.16 -8.88
N HIS A 217 -9.43 -3.76 -10.03
CA HIS A 217 -8.56 -4.92 -10.12
C HIS A 217 -7.16 -4.49 -10.58
N LEU A 218 -6.15 -5.02 -9.89
CA LEU A 218 -4.77 -4.90 -10.35
C LEU A 218 -4.48 -6.02 -11.34
N ASP A 219 -3.96 -5.66 -12.51
CA ASP A 219 -3.48 -6.63 -13.48
C ASP A 219 -2.29 -7.38 -12.89
N LYS A 220 -2.25 -8.69 -13.13
CA LYS A 220 -1.08 -9.48 -12.77
C LYS A 220 0.11 -9.03 -13.63
N VAL A 221 1.17 -8.60 -12.97
CA VAL A 221 2.42 -8.21 -13.64
C VAL A 221 3.37 -9.39 -13.55
N ASP A 222 3.71 -9.94 -14.70
CA ASP A 222 4.78 -10.89 -14.81
C ASP A 222 6.12 -10.15 -14.71
N ARG A 223 6.89 -10.47 -13.68
CA ARG A 223 8.20 -9.88 -13.49
C ARG A 223 9.26 -10.84 -13.98
N SER A 224 10.09 -10.35 -14.89
CA SER A 224 11.16 -11.14 -15.47
C SER A 224 12.19 -11.54 -14.41
N TYR A 225 12.65 -12.77 -14.51
CA TYR A 225 13.81 -13.31 -13.80
C TYR A 225 14.70 -14.05 -14.81
N LEU A 226 15.95 -14.30 -14.45
CA LEU A 226 16.86 -15.06 -15.27
C LEU A 226 16.70 -16.57 -14.99
N THR A 227 16.53 -17.36 -16.04
CA THR A 227 16.67 -18.81 -15.96
C THR A 227 18.12 -19.18 -15.67
N GLN A 228 18.40 -20.43 -15.27
CA GLN A 228 19.76 -20.89 -15.02
C GLN A 228 20.67 -20.68 -16.24
N THR A 229 20.19 -20.97 -17.44
CA THR A 229 20.94 -20.77 -18.69
C THR A 229 21.25 -19.28 -18.94
N GLU A 230 20.28 -18.39 -18.72
CA GLU A 230 20.48 -16.95 -18.89
C GLU A 230 21.42 -16.38 -17.80
N LEU A 231 21.31 -16.88 -16.55
CA LEU A 231 22.18 -16.49 -15.46
C LEU A 231 23.65 -16.87 -15.80
N ASN A 232 23.86 -18.09 -16.27
CA ASN A 232 25.19 -18.55 -16.70
C ASN A 232 25.75 -17.67 -17.82
N LYS A 233 24.94 -17.35 -18.86
CA LYS A 233 25.37 -16.44 -19.93
C LYS A 233 25.83 -15.08 -19.41
N VAL A 234 25.16 -14.53 -18.41
CA VAL A 234 25.54 -13.25 -17.81
C VAL A 234 26.82 -13.37 -16.98
N MET A 235 27.02 -14.49 -16.28
CA MET A 235 28.21 -14.75 -15.46
C MET A 235 29.45 -14.96 -16.33
N GLU A 236 29.34 -15.71 -17.41
CA GLU A 236 30.43 -16.08 -18.31
C GLU A 236 30.83 -14.96 -19.31
N LYS A 237 29.93 -13.98 -19.51
CA LYS A 237 30.16 -12.92 -20.49
C LYS A 237 31.27 -11.97 -20.04
N GLU A 238 32.29 -11.84 -20.85
CA GLU A 238 33.29 -10.78 -20.72
C GLU A 238 32.74 -9.48 -21.33
N PHE A 239 32.88 -8.39 -20.58
CA PHE A 239 32.46 -7.06 -21.03
C PHE A 239 33.70 -6.17 -21.25
N GLU A 240 33.75 -5.51 -22.37
CA GLU A 240 34.85 -4.61 -22.71
C GLU A 240 34.90 -3.35 -21.85
N THR A 241 33.77 -2.97 -21.23
CA THR A 241 33.66 -1.76 -20.44
C THR A 241 33.54 -2.07 -18.95
N GLN A 242 34.40 -1.45 -18.14
CA GLN A 242 34.39 -1.59 -16.67
C GLN A 242 33.02 -1.28 -16.05
N ARG A 243 32.25 -0.35 -16.63
CA ARG A 243 30.91 0.01 -16.12
C ARG A 243 29.91 -1.16 -16.22
N LEU A 244 29.94 -1.92 -17.32
CA LEU A 244 29.07 -3.08 -17.50
C LEU A 244 29.51 -4.24 -16.61
N GLU A 245 30.80 -4.46 -16.50
CA GLU A 245 31.37 -5.44 -15.60
C GLU A 245 30.98 -5.18 -14.14
N GLN A 246 31.11 -3.95 -13.65
CA GLN A 246 30.70 -3.58 -12.30
C GLN A 246 29.19 -3.81 -12.06
N VAL A 247 28.35 -3.43 -13.02
CA VAL A 247 26.89 -3.62 -12.89
C VAL A 247 26.54 -5.10 -12.94
N ARG A 248 27.20 -5.90 -13.81
CA ARG A 248 27.07 -7.37 -13.83
C ARG A 248 27.39 -7.95 -12.45
N ASP A 249 28.55 -7.64 -11.91
CA ASP A 249 29.01 -8.23 -10.64
C ASP A 249 28.08 -7.88 -9.48
N VAL A 250 27.64 -6.63 -9.38
CA VAL A 250 26.66 -6.21 -8.37
C VAL A 250 25.32 -6.91 -8.57
N PHE A 251 24.89 -7.07 -9.81
CA PHE A 251 23.65 -7.76 -10.13
C PHE A 251 23.73 -9.25 -9.79
N ILE A 252 24.82 -9.92 -10.15
CA ILE A 252 25.08 -11.34 -9.82
C ILE A 252 25.15 -11.52 -8.31
N PHE A 253 25.87 -10.65 -7.59
CA PHE A 253 25.87 -10.67 -6.13
C PHE A 253 24.46 -10.65 -5.56
N CYS A 254 23.58 -9.81 -6.11
CA CYS A 254 22.19 -9.74 -5.68
C CYS A 254 21.37 -10.96 -6.13
N CYS A 255 21.71 -11.62 -7.25
CA CYS A 255 21.13 -12.89 -7.67
C CYS A 255 21.45 -14.03 -6.70
N PHE A 256 22.59 -13.99 -6.01
CA PHE A 256 23.00 -15.02 -5.06
C PHE A 256 22.80 -14.68 -3.57
N THR A 257 22.35 -13.45 -3.27
CA THR A 257 22.08 -13.01 -1.89
C THR A 257 20.62 -12.58 -1.67
N GLY A 258 19.85 -12.35 -2.75
CA GLY A 258 18.48 -11.86 -2.66
C GLY A 258 18.34 -10.41 -2.20
N LEU A 259 19.44 -9.67 -2.07
CA LEU A 259 19.40 -8.28 -1.64
C LEU A 259 18.72 -7.38 -2.68
N PRO A 260 17.89 -6.43 -2.25
CA PRO A 260 17.42 -5.37 -3.13
C PRO A 260 18.50 -4.29 -3.29
N TYR A 261 18.37 -3.49 -4.34
CA TYR A 261 19.27 -2.40 -4.66
C TYR A 261 19.71 -1.54 -3.46
N ILE A 262 18.73 -1.11 -2.66
CA ILE A 262 19.01 -0.16 -1.58
C ILE A 262 19.86 -0.75 -0.46
N ASP A 263 19.67 -2.04 -0.17
CA ASP A 263 20.43 -2.76 0.86
C ASP A 263 21.83 -3.10 0.32
N ALA A 264 21.96 -3.53 -0.95
CA ALA A 264 23.24 -3.75 -1.60
C ALA A 264 24.09 -2.47 -1.67
N LYS A 265 23.48 -1.31 -1.98
CA LYS A 265 24.16 0.00 -2.03
C LYS A 265 24.73 0.44 -0.69
N LYS A 266 24.15 0.01 0.42
CA LYS A 266 24.55 0.39 1.79
C LYS A 266 25.43 -0.66 2.47
N LEU A 267 25.78 -1.73 1.77
CA LEU A 267 26.51 -2.85 2.34
C LEU A 267 27.92 -2.42 2.77
N THR A 268 28.30 -2.73 4.02
CA THR A 268 29.60 -2.47 4.63
C THR A 268 30.10 -3.70 5.38
N ASN A 269 31.35 -3.69 5.82
CA ASN A 269 31.95 -4.78 6.62
C ASN A 269 31.14 -5.15 7.87
N GLN A 270 30.42 -4.20 8.48
CA GLN A 270 29.58 -4.45 9.66
C GLN A 270 28.44 -5.44 9.41
N HIS A 271 28.08 -5.65 8.15
CA HIS A 271 27.02 -6.59 7.75
C HIS A 271 27.55 -8.01 7.51
N LEU A 272 28.89 -8.20 7.50
CA LEU A 272 29.53 -9.50 7.34
C LEU A 272 29.85 -10.09 8.72
N LYS A 273 29.43 -11.32 8.95
CA LYS A 273 29.69 -12.05 10.20
C LYS A 273 30.18 -13.45 9.92
N VAL A 274 31.27 -13.84 10.58
CA VAL A 274 31.76 -15.22 10.58
C VAL A 274 30.98 -16.00 11.63
N TRP A 275 30.41 -17.13 11.25
CA TRP A 275 29.71 -18.03 12.17
C TRP A 275 30.65 -19.08 12.71
N SER A 276 30.20 -19.88 13.72
CA SER A 276 30.98 -20.88 14.41
C SER A 276 31.54 -21.99 13.50
N ASP A 277 30.92 -22.19 12.34
CA ASP A 277 31.35 -23.14 11.29
C ASP A 277 32.40 -22.54 10.33
N GLY A 278 32.89 -21.32 10.60
CA GLY A 278 33.81 -20.59 9.75
C GLY A 278 33.16 -19.98 8.49
N SER A 279 31.89 -20.17 8.26
CA SER A 279 31.21 -19.61 7.10
C SER A 279 30.92 -18.13 7.27
N LEU A 280 30.98 -17.39 6.16
CA LEU A 280 30.68 -15.97 6.13
C LEU A 280 29.19 -15.75 5.81
N TRP A 281 28.54 -14.98 6.67
CA TRP A 281 27.12 -14.66 6.58
C TRP A 281 26.91 -13.16 6.40
N LEU A 282 25.92 -12.83 5.60
CA LEU A 282 25.37 -11.50 5.47
C LEU A 282 24.24 -11.32 6.48
N THR A 283 24.40 -10.40 7.41
CA THR A 283 23.42 -10.10 8.46
C THR A 283 23.07 -8.64 8.45
N LEU A 284 21.82 -8.29 8.15
CA LEU A 284 21.36 -6.92 8.11
C LEU A 284 19.85 -6.81 8.37
N HIS A 285 19.39 -5.61 8.66
CA HIS A 285 17.96 -5.30 8.71
C HIS A 285 17.55 -4.61 7.41
N ARG A 286 16.51 -5.11 6.78
CA ARG A 286 15.95 -4.51 5.56
C ARG A 286 15.63 -3.04 5.79
N GLN A 287 16.10 -2.16 4.92
CA GLN A 287 15.84 -0.73 5.06
C GLN A 287 14.34 -0.41 5.04
N LYS A 288 13.58 -1.08 4.17
CA LYS A 288 12.15 -0.80 3.96
C LYS A 288 11.25 -1.38 5.06
N THR A 289 11.56 -2.57 5.56
CA THR A 289 10.64 -3.33 6.44
C THR A 289 11.20 -3.55 7.85
N LYS A 290 12.47 -3.19 8.08
CA LYS A 290 13.21 -3.42 9.33
C LYS A 290 13.31 -4.90 9.74
N VAL A 291 12.92 -5.82 8.87
CA VAL A 291 13.01 -7.26 9.11
C VAL A 291 14.47 -7.70 9.01
N PRO A 292 14.96 -8.53 9.96
CA PRO A 292 16.30 -9.09 9.88
C PRO A 292 16.42 -10.06 8.70
N VAL A 293 17.57 -10.03 8.05
CA VAL A 293 17.95 -10.92 6.93
C VAL A 293 19.29 -11.53 7.26
N ASN A 294 19.36 -12.86 7.19
CA ASN A 294 20.57 -13.65 7.34
C ASN A 294 20.71 -14.57 6.14
N VAL A 295 21.77 -14.37 5.38
CA VAL A 295 22.06 -15.18 4.17
C VAL A 295 23.51 -15.66 4.25
N LYS A 296 23.70 -16.98 4.19
CA LYS A 296 25.03 -17.57 4.02
C LYS A 296 25.56 -17.22 2.63
N LEU A 297 26.77 -16.70 2.56
CA LEU A 297 27.36 -16.32 1.28
C LEU A 297 27.85 -17.56 0.53
N LEU A 298 27.41 -17.69 -0.70
CA LEU A 298 27.88 -18.69 -1.64
C LEU A 298 29.22 -18.29 -2.25
N PRO A 299 30.05 -19.22 -2.78
CA PRO A 299 31.39 -18.94 -3.30
C PRO A 299 31.42 -17.77 -4.30
N ILE A 300 30.49 -17.71 -5.24
CA ILE A 300 30.40 -16.63 -6.22
C ILE A 300 30.22 -15.24 -5.58
N ALA A 301 29.48 -15.15 -4.48
CA ALA A 301 29.33 -13.89 -3.75
C ALA A 301 30.60 -13.49 -3.01
N LEU A 302 31.37 -14.47 -2.52
CA LEU A 302 32.67 -14.25 -1.89
C LEU A 302 33.71 -13.78 -2.91
N GLU A 303 33.77 -14.38 -4.09
CA GLU A 303 34.64 -13.96 -5.19
C GLU A 303 34.39 -12.50 -5.61
N ILE A 304 33.12 -12.11 -5.70
CA ILE A 304 32.76 -10.73 -6.03
C ILE A 304 33.21 -9.77 -4.91
N LEU A 305 33.04 -10.12 -3.64
CA LEU A 305 33.52 -9.30 -2.54
C LEU A 305 35.05 -9.19 -2.53
N ASP A 306 35.76 -10.28 -2.81
CA ASP A 306 37.22 -10.30 -2.90
C ASP A 306 37.73 -9.41 -4.03
N LYS A 307 37.10 -9.49 -5.21
CA LYS A 307 37.42 -8.63 -6.38
C LYS A 307 37.38 -7.12 -6.05
N TYR A 308 36.49 -6.70 -5.16
CA TYR A 308 36.33 -5.28 -4.84
C TYR A 308 36.92 -4.86 -3.48
N LYS A 309 37.64 -5.74 -2.75
CA LYS A 309 38.15 -5.47 -1.41
C LYS A 309 39.08 -4.26 -1.32
N ASP A 310 40.02 -4.13 -2.26
CA ASP A 310 41.06 -3.12 -2.20
C ASP A 310 40.55 -1.69 -2.40
N SER A 311 39.38 -1.54 -3.00
CA SER A 311 38.73 -0.24 -3.25
C SER A 311 37.64 0.12 -2.24
N ILE A 312 37.48 -0.62 -1.13
CA ILE A 312 36.46 -0.36 -0.09
C ILE A 312 36.69 1.03 0.54
N ALA A 313 37.96 1.38 0.86
CA ALA A 313 38.26 2.66 1.48
C ALA A 313 37.89 3.85 0.58
N SER A 314 38.21 3.78 -0.71
CA SER A 314 37.90 4.83 -1.70
C SER A 314 36.38 5.00 -1.92
N ARG A 315 35.57 3.97 -1.60
CA ARG A 315 34.12 4.00 -1.67
C ARG A 315 33.42 4.35 -0.33
N GLY A 316 34.16 4.91 0.63
CA GLY A 316 33.63 5.27 1.94
C GLY A 316 33.12 4.06 2.75
N GLY A 317 33.87 2.93 2.70
CA GLY A 317 33.59 1.72 3.46
C GLY A 317 32.51 0.81 2.84
N LYS A 318 32.02 1.11 1.64
CA LYS A 318 31.01 0.27 0.95
C LYS A 318 31.68 -0.91 0.25
N LEU A 319 31.11 -2.10 0.42
CA LEU A 319 31.66 -3.34 -0.14
C LEU A 319 31.58 -3.40 -1.67
N LEU A 320 30.51 -2.87 -2.26
CA LEU A 320 30.21 -3.00 -3.68
C LEU A 320 30.17 -1.63 -4.39
N PRO A 321 30.59 -1.54 -5.66
CA PRO A 321 30.55 -0.32 -6.48
C PRO A 321 29.15 -0.09 -7.07
N VAL A 322 28.13 0.15 -6.24
CA VAL A 322 26.74 0.29 -6.67
C VAL A 322 26.46 1.68 -7.21
N LEU A 323 26.18 1.80 -8.49
CA LEU A 323 25.78 3.05 -9.16
C LEU A 323 24.37 3.51 -8.72
N SER A 324 23.84 4.60 -9.29
CA SER A 324 22.44 4.98 -9.08
C SER A 324 21.51 3.93 -9.66
N ASN A 325 20.30 3.77 -9.07
CA ASN A 325 19.33 2.75 -9.51
C ASN A 325 18.94 2.93 -10.98
N GLN A 326 18.83 4.17 -11.43
CA GLN A 326 18.53 4.49 -12.83
C GLN A 326 19.65 3.98 -13.73
N LYS A 327 20.92 4.33 -13.44
CA LYS A 327 22.05 3.86 -14.23
C LYS A 327 22.24 2.34 -14.20
N CYS A 328 22.04 1.72 -13.03
CA CYS A 328 22.03 0.26 -12.97
C CYS A 328 21.01 -0.35 -13.92
N ASN A 329 19.79 0.17 -13.95
CA ASN A 329 18.73 -0.37 -14.83
C ASN A 329 19.01 -0.10 -16.32
N GLU A 330 19.61 1.03 -16.67
CA GLU A 330 20.05 1.33 -18.05
C GLU A 330 21.12 0.32 -18.50
N TYR A 331 22.16 0.10 -17.70
CA TYR A 331 23.22 -0.83 -18.02
C TYR A 331 22.80 -2.31 -17.97
N LEU A 332 21.83 -2.66 -17.14
CA LEU A 332 21.23 -3.98 -17.13
C LEU A 332 20.50 -4.29 -18.45
N LYS A 333 19.85 -3.31 -19.06
CA LYS A 333 19.23 -3.47 -20.38
C LYS A 333 20.31 -3.65 -21.47
N GLU A 334 21.37 -2.87 -21.43
CA GLU A 334 22.52 -3.01 -22.34
C GLU A 334 23.15 -4.40 -22.18
N MET A 335 23.40 -4.82 -20.94
CA MET A 335 23.91 -6.15 -20.61
C MET A 335 23.04 -7.28 -21.14
N ALA A 336 21.71 -7.19 -20.93
CA ALA A 336 20.75 -8.18 -21.43
C ALA A 336 20.81 -8.30 -22.96
N ALA A 337 20.86 -7.17 -23.66
CA ALA A 337 20.99 -7.15 -25.13
C ALA A 337 22.30 -7.81 -25.61
N VAL A 338 23.43 -7.49 -24.98
CA VAL A 338 24.76 -8.08 -25.29
C VAL A 338 24.78 -9.59 -25.01
N CYS A 339 24.04 -10.08 -24.00
CA CYS A 339 23.94 -11.48 -23.67
C CYS A 339 22.86 -12.21 -24.49
N GLY A 340 22.14 -11.53 -25.39
CA GLY A 340 21.06 -12.12 -26.18
C GLY A 340 19.84 -12.53 -25.35
N ILE A 341 19.56 -11.79 -24.25
CA ILE A 341 18.45 -12.03 -23.35
C ILE A 341 17.31 -11.08 -23.70
N ASN A 342 16.25 -11.62 -24.28
CA ASN A 342 15.06 -10.84 -24.68
C ASN A 342 14.04 -10.73 -23.53
N LYS A 343 14.46 -10.09 -22.43
CA LYS A 343 13.61 -9.82 -21.26
C LYS A 343 13.90 -8.41 -20.73
N ASP A 344 12.88 -7.70 -20.24
CA ASP A 344 13.07 -6.43 -19.54
C ASP A 344 13.61 -6.70 -18.13
N ILE A 345 14.95 -6.65 -18.02
CA ILE A 345 15.66 -6.91 -16.77
C ILE A 345 15.88 -5.58 -16.02
N THR A 346 15.50 -5.59 -14.78
CA THR A 346 15.73 -4.50 -13.83
C THR A 346 16.53 -5.02 -12.64
N PHE A 347 17.07 -4.11 -11.81
CA PHE A 347 17.78 -4.52 -10.59
C PHE A 347 16.93 -5.41 -9.68
N HIS A 348 15.61 -5.22 -9.70
CA HIS A 348 14.70 -6.07 -8.94
C HIS A 348 14.62 -7.51 -9.47
N SER A 349 14.93 -7.73 -10.75
CA SER A 349 14.98 -9.06 -11.35
C SER A 349 16.03 -9.97 -10.70
N ALA A 350 17.13 -9.40 -10.14
CA ALA A 350 18.11 -10.17 -9.37
C ALA A 350 17.46 -10.90 -8.19
N ARG A 351 16.60 -10.20 -7.46
CA ARG A 351 15.88 -10.77 -6.32
C ARG A 351 14.85 -11.82 -6.75
N HIS A 352 14.22 -11.66 -7.91
CA HIS A 352 13.36 -12.68 -8.51
C HIS A 352 14.17 -13.91 -8.90
N THR A 353 15.34 -13.72 -9.53
CA THR A 353 16.27 -14.78 -9.90
C THR A 353 16.76 -15.55 -8.66
N PHE A 354 17.13 -14.84 -7.59
CA PHE A 354 17.46 -15.49 -6.31
C PHE A 354 16.33 -16.39 -5.82
N ALA A 355 15.12 -15.82 -5.74
CA ALA A 355 13.97 -16.55 -5.19
C ALA A 355 13.57 -17.76 -6.05
N THR A 356 13.58 -17.62 -7.37
CA THR A 356 13.14 -18.67 -8.29
C THR A 356 14.29 -19.61 -8.65
N THR A 357 15.24 -19.12 -9.44
CA THR A 357 16.28 -19.93 -10.06
C THR A 357 17.32 -20.43 -9.06
N VAL A 358 17.81 -19.53 -8.16
CA VAL A 358 18.90 -19.90 -7.25
C VAL A 358 18.41 -20.70 -6.05
N THR A 359 17.16 -20.49 -5.59
CA THR A 359 16.69 -21.16 -4.39
C THR A 359 15.56 -22.16 -4.63
N LEU A 360 14.37 -21.73 -5.08
CA LEU A 360 13.20 -22.60 -5.20
C LEU A 360 13.40 -23.74 -6.20
N GLU A 361 14.02 -23.47 -7.36
CA GLU A 361 14.33 -24.49 -8.36
C GLU A 361 15.37 -25.51 -7.86
N ASN A 362 16.22 -25.10 -6.91
CA ASN A 362 17.20 -25.98 -6.26
C ASN A 362 16.69 -26.60 -4.93
N GLY A 363 15.37 -26.68 -4.74
CA GLY A 363 14.76 -27.43 -3.65
C GLY A 363 14.74 -26.70 -2.30
N VAL A 364 15.16 -25.43 -2.19
CA VAL A 364 15.10 -24.69 -0.93
C VAL A 364 13.63 -24.44 -0.56
N PRO A 365 13.18 -24.79 0.66
CA PRO A 365 11.81 -24.59 1.10
C PRO A 365 11.41 -23.10 1.06
N ILE A 366 10.16 -22.82 0.67
CA ILE A 366 9.66 -21.44 0.49
C ILE A 366 9.73 -20.61 1.78
N GLU A 367 9.58 -21.23 2.93
CA GLU A 367 9.70 -20.60 4.25
C GLU A 367 11.14 -20.12 4.48
N SER A 368 12.13 -20.91 4.12
CA SER A 368 13.54 -20.54 4.18
C SER A 368 13.85 -19.40 3.22
N VAL A 369 13.36 -19.48 1.99
CA VAL A 369 13.49 -18.39 1.00
C VAL A 369 12.83 -17.11 1.50
N SER A 370 11.64 -17.22 2.10
CA SER A 370 10.92 -16.07 2.68
C SER A 370 11.75 -15.38 3.77
N LYS A 371 12.40 -16.15 4.61
CA LYS A 371 13.28 -15.67 5.70
C LYS A 371 14.56 -15.02 5.13
N MET A 372 15.21 -15.65 4.15
CA MET A 372 16.39 -15.09 3.45
C MET A 372 16.05 -13.77 2.76
N LEU A 373 14.85 -13.67 2.18
CA LEU A 373 14.36 -12.46 1.55
C LEU A 373 13.90 -11.37 2.55
N GLY A 374 13.73 -11.68 3.83
CA GLY A 374 13.21 -10.77 4.84
C GLY A 374 11.76 -10.35 4.56
N HIS A 375 10.90 -11.31 4.19
CA HIS A 375 9.47 -11.09 4.07
C HIS A 375 8.78 -11.35 5.41
N THR A 376 7.85 -10.48 5.79
CA THR A 376 7.01 -10.66 6.98
C THR A 376 5.90 -11.69 6.78
N ASN A 377 5.57 -11.99 5.52
CA ASN A 377 4.50 -12.92 5.15
C ASN A 377 4.94 -13.78 3.96
N VAL A 378 4.84 -15.09 4.11
CA VAL A 378 5.19 -16.08 3.08
C VAL A 378 4.37 -15.86 1.79
N LYS A 379 3.14 -15.34 1.87
CA LYS A 379 2.34 -14.96 0.68
C LYS A 379 3.09 -14.02 -0.28
N THR A 380 3.98 -13.18 0.25
CA THR A 380 4.84 -12.34 -0.59
C THR A 380 5.88 -13.16 -1.37
N THR A 381 6.35 -14.26 -0.79
CA THR A 381 7.29 -15.18 -1.43
C THR A 381 6.58 -16.06 -2.47
N GLN A 382 5.30 -16.39 -2.25
CA GLN A 382 4.49 -17.16 -3.20
C GLN A 382 4.32 -16.46 -4.56
N LEU A 383 4.51 -15.14 -4.62
CA LEU A 383 4.57 -14.42 -5.90
C LEU A 383 5.76 -14.83 -6.78
N TYR A 384 6.83 -15.37 -6.16
CA TYR A 384 8.01 -15.91 -6.84
C TYR A 384 7.90 -17.42 -7.08
N ALA A 385 7.10 -18.11 -6.28
CA ALA A 385 6.89 -19.54 -6.35
C ALA A 385 5.98 -19.87 -7.53
N ARG A 386 6.39 -19.51 -8.76
CA ARG A 386 5.89 -20.19 -9.93
C ARG A 386 6.52 -21.58 -9.89
N ILE A 387 5.69 -22.56 -9.67
CA ILE A 387 6.10 -23.94 -9.83
C ILE A 387 6.42 -24.10 -11.31
N THR A 388 7.71 -24.08 -11.65
CA THR A 388 8.15 -24.35 -13.01
C THR A 388 7.95 -25.82 -13.28
N ASP A 389 7.66 -26.18 -14.54
CA ASP A 389 7.56 -27.59 -14.94
C ASP A 389 8.83 -28.37 -14.57
N THR A 390 9.98 -27.69 -14.61
CA THR A 390 11.27 -28.22 -14.17
C THR A 390 11.26 -28.61 -12.70
N LYS A 391 10.69 -27.76 -11.81
CA LYS A 391 10.61 -28.08 -10.38
C LYS A 391 9.66 -29.25 -10.13
N VAL A 392 8.52 -29.28 -10.81
CA VAL A 392 7.58 -30.43 -10.71
C VAL A 392 8.26 -31.73 -11.15
N SER A 393 9.06 -31.68 -12.21
CA SER A 393 9.83 -32.84 -12.69
C SER A 393 10.86 -33.28 -11.64
N ASN A 394 11.68 -32.36 -11.12
CA ASN A 394 12.69 -32.66 -10.11
C ASN A 394 12.08 -33.21 -8.82
N ASP A 395 10.99 -32.59 -8.34
CA ASP A 395 10.29 -33.06 -7.13
C ASP A 395 9.70 -34.46 -7.34
N ARG A 396 9.23 -34.78 -8.56
CA ARG A 396 8.77 -36.11 -8.93
C ARG A 396 9.93 -37.13 -8.93
N ASP A 397 11.09 -36.75 -9.47
CA ASP A 397 12.26 -37.65 -9.53
C ASP A 397 12.74 -37.97 -8.09
N VAL A 398 12.82 -36.97 -7.20
CA VAL A 398 13.12 -37.18 -5.77
C VAL A 398 12.06 -38.05 -5.10
N LEU A 399 10.77 -37.84 -5.41
CA LEU A 399 9.70 -38.70 -4.91
C LEU A 399 9.84 -40.14 -5.41
N GLN A 400 10.21 -40.32 -6.68
CA GLN A 400 10.43 -41.64 -7.27
C GLN A 400 11.60 -42.36 -6.59
N GLU A 401 12.71 -41.67 -6.33
CA GLU A 401 13.86 -42.21 -5.58
C GLU A 401 13.45 -42.63 -4.17
N ASN A 402 12.73 -41.76 -3.44
CA ASN A 402 12.27 -42.04 -2.07
C ASN A 402 11.26 -43.20 -2.00
N LEU A 403 10.58 -43.50 -3.09
CA LEU A 403 9.63 -44.60 -3.22
C LEU A 403 10.25 -45.84 -3.87
N GLN A 404 11.56 -45.86 -4.14
CA GLN A 404 12.26 -47.09 -4.58
C GLN A 404 11.98 -48.21 -3.56
N GLY A 405 11.66 -49.39 -4.04
CA GLY A 405 11.22 -50.51 -3.22
C GLY A 405 9.70 -50.57 -2.97
N VAL A 406 8.96 -49.45 -3.07
CA VAL A 406 7.49 -49.47 -3.09
C VAL A 406 6.98 -49.85 -4.47
N PHE A 407 7.64 -49.34 -5.51
CA PHE A 407 7.31 -49.65 -6.92
C PHE A 407 7.74 -51.04 -7.34
N ASP A 408 8.69 -51.67 -6.64
CA ASP A 408 9.12 -53.02 -6.93
C ASP A 408 8.12 -54.11 -6.48
N LYS A 409 7.08 -53.68 -5.71
CA LYS A 409 6.01 -54.60 -5.35
C LYS A 409 4.94 -54.59 -6.44
N PRO A 410 4.67 -55.72 -7.07
CA PRO A 410 3.63 -55.80 -8.08
C PRO A 410 2.27 -55.39 -7.50
N LEU A 411 1.56 -54.57 -8.22
CA LEU A 411 0.17 -54.23 -7.88
C LEU A 411 -0.64 -55.53 -7.68
N MET A 412 -1.42 -55.58 -6.60
CA MET A 412 -2.35 -56.71 -6.41
C MET A 412 -3.18 -56.92 -7.69
N PRO A 413 -3.18 -58.12 -8.26
CA PRO A 413 -3.90 -58.39 -9.48
C PRO A 413 -5.38 -58.07 -9.30
N SER A 414 -6.02 -57.57 -10.36
CA SER A 414 -7.44 -57.21 -10.33
C SER A 414 -8.31 -58.41 -9.90
N ILE A 415 -9.47 -58.13 -9.34
CA ILE A 415 -10.41 -59.21 -8.90
C ILE A 415 -10.68 -60.22 -10.01
N LYS A 416 -10.76 -59.77 -11.27
CA LYS A 416 -10.88 -60.68 -12.46
C LYS A 416 -9.65 -61.55 -12.63
N ALA A 417 -8.44 -60.98 -12.46
CA ALA A 417 -7.21 -61.73 -12.58
C ALA A 417 -7.02 -62.75 -11.43
N ARG A 418 -7.40 -62.36 -10.18
CA ARG A 418 -7.40 -63.28 -9.02
C ARG A 418 -8.38 -64.45 -9.22
N LYS A 419 -9.58 -64.20 -9.75
CA LYS A 419 -10.56 -65.24 -10.05
C LYS A 419 -10.05 -66.20 -11.15
N LYS A 420 -9.40 -65.64 -12.22
CA LYS A 420 -8.79 -66.52 -13.25
C LYS A 420 -7.67 -67.39 -12.73
N VAL A 421 -6.80 -66.83 -11.84
CA VAL A 421 -5.71 -67.60 -11.24
C VAL A 421 -6.24 -68.66 -10.25
N ALA A 422 -7.30 -68.34 -9.46
CA ALA A 422 -7.95 -69.26 -8.61
C ALA A 422 -8.60 -70.42 -9.39
N GLN A 423 -9.33 -70.10 -10.46
CA GLN A 423 -9.95 -71.08 -11.32
C GLN A 423 -8.94 -71.98 -12.06
N ALA A 424 -7.81 -71.39 -12.51
CA ALA A 424 -6.70 -72.15 -13.09
C ALA A 424 -6.03 -73.11 -12.09
N LYS A 425 -5.87 -72.67 -10.82
CA LYS A 425 -5.35 -73.55 -9.74
C LYS A 425 -6.31 -74.72 -9.42
N GLU A 426 -7.60 -74.43 -9.41
CA GLU A 426 -8.63 -75.42 -9.18
C GLU A 426 -8.68 -76.49 -10.29
N ILE A 427 -8.58 -76.04 -11.56
CA ILE A 427 -8.47 -76.94 -12.73
C ILE A 427 -7.20 -77.77 -12.69
N ALA A 428 -6.04 -77.15 -12.31
CA ALA A 428 -4.78 -77.89 -12.20
C ALA A 428 -4.81 -78.96 -11.07
N GLN A 429 -5.47 -78.64 -9.92
CA GLN A 429 -5.63 -79.63 -8.85
C GLN A 429 -6.55 -80.79 -9.26
N LEU A 430 -7.64 -80.50 -9.98
CA LEU A 430 -8.53 -81.51 -10.55
C LEU A 430 -7.80 -82.40 -11.58
N ALA A 431 -7.00 -81.81 -12.46
CA ALA A 431 -6.21 -82.57 -13.44
C ALA A 431 -5.19 -83.48 -12.77
N GLN A 432 -4.55 -83.02 -11.70
CA GLN A 432 -3.62 -83.79 -10.91
C GLN A 432 -4.31 -84.96 -10.16
N GLN A 433 -5.51 -84.80 -9.69
CA GLN A 433 -6.33 -85.82 -9.07
C GLN A 433 -6.84 -86.86 -10.06
N LEU A 434 -7.04 -86.51 -11.30
CA LEU A 434 -7.52 -87.36 -12.38
C LEU A 434 -6.40 -87.99 -13.16
N GLY A 435 -5.14 -87.75 -12.86
CA GLY A 435 -3.99 -88.30 -13.55
C GLY A 435 -3.81 -87.78 -14.99
N VAL A 436 -4.44 -86.67 -15.32
CA VAL A 436 -4.37 -86.09 -16.69
C VAL A 436 -3.23 -85.05 -16.68
N ALA A 437 -2.24 -85.23 -17.57
CA ALA A 437 -1.23 -84.19 -17.83
C ALA A 437 -1.89 -83.02 -18.56
N LEU A 438 -1.70 -81.79 -18.02
CA LEU A 438 -2.15 -80.52 -18.65
C LEU A 438 -1.15 -80.06 -19.67
#